data_3d7e41c7c9501bb44d244adbbc68cd7a
#
_entry.id   3d7e41c7c9501bb44d244adbbc68cd7a
#
_cell.length_a   1.000
_cell.length_b   1.000
_cell.length_c   1.000
_cell.angle_alpha   90.00
_cell.angle_beta   90.00
_cell.angle_gamma   90.00
#
_symmetry.space_group_name_H-M   'P 1'
#
loop_
_entity.id
_entity.type
_entity.pdbx_description
1 polymer ?
#
loop_
_entity_poly.entity_id
_entity_poly.type
_entity_poly.pdbx_seq_one_letter_code
_entity_poly.pdbx_strand_id
1 'polypeptide(L)'
;VHLSFGCLARRNGIPSTLDYDAYSAFDLEYEYDIREIFDKYLQGKIALSHYLDMLNYQEGAYPANYNKLRFLENHDQPRIASFLWDETALKNYTAMLYFLKGTTLIYAGQEFENEHLPSLFEKEPIERRTGLDLSPLLRQLYAVKQGFGTQDWFRAEADDENDIAILQRGGEGKRFLGVFSLKAKSAEVSAD
;
A
#
# COMPACT_ATOMS: atom_id res chain seq x y z
N VAL A 1 -3.35 -5.25 20.52
CA VAL A 1 -3.60 -5.30 19.06
C VAL A 1 -3.86 -6.75 18.68
N HIS A 2 -5.05 -7.05 18.20
CA HIS A 2 -5.39 -8.37 17.69
C HIS A 2 -5.27 -8.33 16.16
N LEU A 3 -4.34 -9.11 15.62
CA LEU A 3 -4.21 -9.28 14.17
C LEU A 3 -5.19 -10.35 13.73
N SER A 4 -6.10 -10.00 12.84
CA SER A 4 -6.78 -10.98 12.03
C SER A 4 -5.83 -11.39 10.90
N PHE A 5 -5.42 -12.64 10.90
CA PHE A 5 -4.95 -13.28 9.68
C PHE A 5 -6.18 -13.64 8.86
N GLY A 6 -6.99 -12.62 8.53
CA GLY A 6 -8.20 -12.75 7.76
C GLY A 6 -7.93 -13.65 6.57
N CYS A 7 -8.12 -14.92 6.83
CA CYS A 7 -7.93 -15.97 5.88
C CYS A 7 -9.01 -15.80 4.83
N LEU A 8 -8.62 -15.19 3.70
CA LEU A 8 -8.86 -15.88 2.46
C LEU A 8 -10.32 -16.20 2.13
N ALA A 9 -11.18 -15.24 2.13
CA ALA A 9 -12.17 -15.26 1.07
C ALA A 9 -11.53 -14.58 -0.17
N ARG A 10 -10.71 -15.30 -0.91
CA ARG A 10 -10.34 -14.95 -2.27
C ARG A 10 -11.62 -14.88 -3.10
N ARG A 11 -12.30 -13.77 -3.06
CA ARG A 11 -13.43 -13.46 -3.93
C ARG A 11 -13.10 -12.20 -4.71
N ASN A 12 -12.46 -12.39 -5.87
CA ASN A 12 -12.52 -11.49 -7.03
C ASN A 12 -12.26 -9.99 -6.76
N GLY A 13 -11.38 -9.64 -5.80
CA GLY A 13 -10.95 -8.26 -5.60
C GLY A 13 -12.06 -7.28 -5.18
N ILE A 14 -13.13 -7.77 -4.57
CA ILE A 14 -14.19 -6.95 -3.99
C ILE A 14 -14.16 -7.16 -2.48
N PRO A 15 -14.10 -6.08 -1.66
CA PRO A 15 -14.21 -6.19 -0.21
C PRO A 15 -15.45 -7.03 0.15
N SER A 16 -15.25 -8.05 0.98
CA SER A 16 -16.33 -8.98 1.33
C SER A 16 -16.98 -8.60 2.64
N THR A 17 -18.20 -9.09 2.87
CA THR A 17 -18.87 -8.98 4.16
C THR A 17 -18.10 -9.69 5.27
N LEU A 18 -17.27 -10.68 4.93
CA LEU A 18 -16.40 -11.38 5.88
C LEU A 18 -15.33 -10.46 6.45
N ASP A 19 -14.73 -9.59 5.62
CA ASP A 19 -13.75 -8.60 6.07
C ASP A 19 -14.42 -7.57 7.00
N TYR A 20 -15.64 -7.13 6.68
CA TYR A 20 -16.40 -6.25 7.56
C TYR A 20 -16.65 -6.90 8.93
N ASP A 21 -17.05 -8.16 8.94
CA ASP A 21 -17.31 -8.91 10.19
C ASP A 21 -16.04 -9.10 11.02
N ALA A 22 -14.85 -9.19 10.38
CA ALA A 22 -13.59 -9.29 11.08
C ALA A 22 -13.31 -8.08 11.98
N TYR A 23 -13.74 -6.87 11.57
CA TYR A 23 -13.59 -5.66 12.39
C TYR A 23 -14.44 -5.63 13.67
N SER A 24 -15.39 -6.55 13.84
CA SER A 24 -16.08 -6.74 15.11
C SER A 24 -15.24 -7.45 16.16
N ALA A 25 -14.20 -8.18 15.75
CA ALA A 25 -13.36 -9.02 16.60
C ALA A 25 -11.88 -8.62 16.61
N PHE A 26 -11.41 -7.89 15.60
CA PHE A 26 -10.00 -7.59 15.40
C PHE A 26 -9.76 -6.10 15.14
N ASP A 27 -8.63 -5.60 15.63
CA ASP A 27 -8.24 -4.19 15.48
C ASP A 27 -7.59 -3.90 14.12
N LEU A 28 -7.04 -4.93 13.47
CA LEU A 28 -6.22 -4.81 12.28
C LEU A 28 -6.39 -6.03 11.39
N GLU A 29 -6.57 -5.81 10.10
CA GLU A 29 -6.72 -6.86 9.09
C GLU A 29 -5.78 -6.67 7.92
N TYR A 30 -5.22 -7.77 7.39
CA TYR A 30 -4.39 -7.75 6.18
C TYR A 30 -5.17 -7.28 4.95
N GLU A 31 -4.51 -6.54 4.06
CA GLU A 31 -5.08 -6.05 2.80
C GLU A 31 -5.04 -7.12 1.69
N TYR A 32 -5.63 -8.28 1.94
CA TYR A 32 -5.75 -9.30 0.89
C TYR A 32 -7.01 -9.16 0.04
N ASP A 33 -8.00 -8.41 0.49
CA ASP A 33 -9.27 -8.16 -0.20
C ASP A 33 -9.09 -7.50 -1.59
N ILE A 34 -8.11 -6.60 -1.72
CA ILE A 34 -7.80 -5.92 -2.99
C ILE A 34 -6.42 -6.29 -3.57
N ARG A 35 -5.69 -7.22 -2.96
CA ARG A 35 -4.34 -7.59 -3.37
C ARG A 35 -4.30 -8.08 -4.82
N GLU A 36 -5.25 -8.91 -5.25
CA GLU A 36 -5.31 -9.39 -6.62
C GLU A 36 -5.45 -8.26 -7.65
N ILE A 37 -6.17 -7.19 -7.30
CA ILE A 37 -6.32 -6.00 -8.16
C ILE A 37 -4.99 -5.26 -8.25
N PHE A 38 -4.30 -5.07 -7.12
CA PHE A 38 -2.97 -4.46 -7.12
C PHE A 38 -1.97 -5.26 -7.97
N ASP A 39 -1.96 -6.59 -7.85
CA ASP A 39 -1.09 -7.47 -8.64
C ASP A 39 -1.40 -7.39 -10.14
N LYS A 40 -2.68 -7.30 -10.53
CA LYS A 40 -3.08 -7.10 -11.93
C LYS A 40 -2.60 -5.75 -12.47
N TYR A 41 -2.65 -4.70 -11.65
CA TYR A 41 -2.11 -3.39 -12.01
C TYR A 41 -0.59 -3.46 -12.20
N LEU A 42 0.16 -4.03 -11.26
CA LEU A 42 1.62 -4.21 -11.39
C LEU A 42 2.02 -4.98 -12.65
N GLN A 43 1.18 -5.93 -13.07
CA GLN A 43 1.38 -6.72 -14.30
C GLN A 43 0.91 -5.98 -15.57
N GLY A 44 0.41 -4.75 -15.47
CA GLY A 44 -0.10 -3.96 -16.59
C GLY A 44 -1.40 -4.51 -17.21
N LYS A 45 -2.14 -5.36 -16.49
CA LYS A 45 -3.38 -5.98 -16.97
C LYS A 45 -4.61 -5.09 -16.79
N ILE A 46 -4.54 -4.13 -15.91
CA ILE A 46 -5.58 -3.13 -15.64
C ILE A 46 -4.94 -1.76 -15.45
N ALA A 47 -5.73 -0.70 -15.63
CA ALA A 47 -5.32 0.67 -15.37
C ALA A 47 -5.19 0.96 -13.86
N LEU A 48 -4.44 2.00 -13.50
CA LEU A 48 -4.25 2.44 -12.12
C LEU A 48 -5.58 2.80 -11.45
N SER A 49 -6.48 3.44 -12.18
CA SER A 49 -7.82 3.82 -11.71
C SER A 49 -8.57 2.66 -11.08
N HIS A 50 -8.51 1.45 -11.66
CA HIS A 50 -9.18 0.28 -11.11
C HIS A 50 -8.68 -0.10 -9.70
N TYR A 51 -7.37 0.03 -9.47
CA TYR A 51 -6.82 -0.21 -8.12
C TYR A 51 -7.23 0.89 -7.14
N LEU A 52 -7.14 2.16 -7.57
CA LEU A 52 -7.50 3.30 -6.71
C LEU A 52 -9.01 3.35 -6.40
N ASP A 53 -9.87 2.93 -7.33
CA ASP A 53 -11.31 2.78 -7.09
C ASP A 53 -11.61 1.76 -5.99
N MET A 54 -10.80 0.68 -5.89
CA MET A 54 -10.95 -0.29 -4.80
C MET A 54 -10.57 0.31 -3.44
N LEU A 55 -9.54 1.18 -3.39
CA LEU A 55 -9.22 1.92 -2.18
C LEU A 55 -10.37 2.86 -1.76
N ASN A 56 -10.97 3.56 -2.72
CA ASN A 56 -12.16 4.39 -2.47
C ASN A 56 -13.36 3.56 -2.01
N TYR A 57 -13.54 2.39 -2.60
CA TYR A 57 -14.63 1.48 -2.22
C TYR A 57 -14.51 1.02 -0.75
N GLN A 58 -13.29 0.78 -0.26
CA GLN A 58 -13.05 0.42 1.13
C GLN A 58 -13.56 1.49 2.12
N GLU A 59 -13.50 2.78 1.76
CA GLU A 59 -14.02 3.87 2.59
C GLU A 59 -15.54 3.80 2.82
N GLY A 60 -16.28 3.25 1.87
CA GLY A 60 -17.72 3.07 2.00
C GLY A 60 -18.14 1.68 2.50
N ALA A 61 -17.27 0.67 2.32
CA ALA A 61 -17.57 -0.72 2.67
C ALA A 61 -17.25 -1.05 4.12
N TYR A 62 -16.27 -0.38 4.71
CA TYR A 62 -15.78 -0.66 6.06
C TYR A 62 -16.21 0.41 7.08
N PRO A 63 -16.17 0.10 8.41
CA PRO A 63 -16.40 1.11 9.44
C PRO A 63 -15.40 2.25 9.34
N ALA A 64 -15.78 3.49 9.70
CA ALA A 64 -14.94 4.67 9.57
C ALA A 64 -13.55 4.55 10.23
N ASN A 65 -13.44 3.72 11.27
CA ASN A 65 -12.20 3.45 12.00
C ASN A 65 -11.49 2.17 11.55
N TYR A 66 -11.85 1.61 10.37
CA TYR A 66 -11.18 0.41 9.86
C TYR A 66 -9.66 0.62 9.74
N ASN A 67 -8.91 -0.44 9.97
CA ASN A 67 -7.47 -0.41 9.90
C ASN A 67 -6.94 -1.62 9.11
N LYS A 68 -6.50 -1.38 7.88
CA LYS A 68 -5.84 -2.38 7.05
C LYS A 68 -4.35 -2.40 7.32
N LEU A 69 -3.76 -3.58 7.37
CA LEU A 69 -2.32 -3.75 7.32
C LEU A 69 -1.88 -3.68 5.85
N ARG A 70 -1.43 -2.51 5.45
CA ARG A 70 -1.02 -2.18 4.08
C ARG A 70 0.41 -2.62 3.83
N PHE A 71 0.66 -3.28 2.71
CA PHE A 71 1.99 -3.79 2.35
C PHE A 71 2.19 -3.82 0.85
N LEU A 72 3.42 -3.62 0.40
CA LEU A 72 3.83 -3.88 -0.98
C LEU A 72 4.24 -5.35 -1.13
N GLU A 73 4.89 -5.89 -0.11
CA GLU A 73 5.39 -7.25 -0.02
C GLU A 73 5.25 -7.82 1.40
N ASN A 74 5.26 -9.13 1.52
CA ASN A 74 5.34 -9.84 2.80
C ASN A 74 5.92 -11.25 2.59
N HIS A 75 5.86 -12.10 3.61
CA HIS A 75 6.39 -13.48 3.55
C HIS A 75 5.67 -14.40 2.55
N ASP A 76 4.43 -14.06 2.14
CA ASP A 76 3.62 -14.83 1.18
C ASP A 76 3.62 -14.22 -0.23
N GLN A 77 4.19 -13.02 -0.38
CA GLN A 77 4.14 -12.27 -1.61
C GLN A 77 5.54 -12.03 -2.17
N PRO A 78 5.70 -12.00 -3.50
CA PRO A 78 6.97 -11.65 -4.11
C PRO A 78 7.48 -10.30 -3.64
N ARG A 79 8.79 -10.12 -3.65
CA ARG A 79 9.44 -8.85 -3.36
C ARG A 79 9.04 -7.79 -4.37
N ILE A 80 8.67 -6.61 -3.90
CA ILE A 80 8.28 -5.52 -4.81
C ILE A 80 9.44 -5.08 -5.71
N ALA A 81 10.67 -5.10 -5.22
CA ALA A 81 11.86 -4.79 -5.99
C ALA A 81 12.08 -5.76 -7.17
N SER A 82 11.55 -6.99 -7.12
CA SER A 82 11.62 -7.92 -8.26
C SER A 82 10.71 -7.52 -9.43
N PHE A 83 9.75 -6.62 -9.23
CA PHE A 83 8.85 -6.10 -10.26
C PHE A 83 9.20 -4.67 -10.69
N LEU A 84 9.76 -3.87 -9.79
CA LEU A 84 10.03 -2.45 -10.01
C LEU A 84 11.53 -2.25 -10.18
N TRP A 85 11.97 -2.14 -11.43
CA TRP A 85 13.37 -1.97 -11.82
C TRP A 85 13.89 -0.54 -11.69
N ASP A 86 12.97 0.42 -11.51
CA ASP A 86 13.29 1.84 -11.37
C ASP A 86 13.22 2.25 -9.90
N GLU A 87 14.34 2.72 -9.35
CA GLU A 87 14.46 3.14 -7.95
C GLU A 87 13.49 4.29 -7.62
N THR A 88 13.21 5.19 -8.58
CA THR A 88 12.28 6.29 -8.39
C THR A 88 10.85 5.77 -8.28
N ALA A 89 10.46 4.82 -9.12
CA ALA A 89 9.15 4.17 -9.03
C ALA A 89 9.01 3.46 -7.67
N LEU A 90 10.02 2.68 -7.24
CA LEU A 90 10.00 1.98 -5.95
C LEU A 90 9.84 2.95 -4.77
N LYS A 91 10.54 4.09 -4.79
CA LYS A 91 10.38 5.16 -3.80
C LYS A 91 8.96 5.75 -3.80
N ASN A 92 8.37 5.95 -4.98
CA ASN A 92 7.00 6.45 -5.10
C ASN A 92 5.97 5.44 -4.58
N TYR A 93 6.09 4.15 -4.91
CA TYR A 93 5.24 3.09 -4.32
C TYR A 93 5.37 3.03 -2.80
N THR A 94 6.59 3.13 -2.29
CA THR A 94 6.85 3.14 -0.84
C THR A 94 6.23 4.37 -0.18
N ALA A 95 6.36 5.55 -0.78
CA ALA A 95 5.75 6.78 -0.28
C ALA A 95 4.21 6.71 -0.32
N MET A 96 3.64 6.19 -1.41
CA MET A 96 2.21 5.95 -1.53
C MET A 96 1.71 5.02 -0.42
N LEU A 97 2.41 3.91 -0.16
CA LEU A 97 2.07 2.97 0.91
C LEU A 97 1.93 3.66 2.27
N TYR A 98 2.87 4.56 2.60
CA TYR A 98 2.80 5.32 3.86
C TYR A 98 1.65 6.32 3.88
N PHE A 99 1.27 6.86 2.72
CA PHE A 99 0.16 7.81 2.62
C PHE A 99 -1.21 7.15 2.78
N LEU A 100 -1.35 5.88 2.42
CA LEU A 100 -2.60 5.13 2.53
C LEU A 100 -3.11 5.11 3.98
N LYS A 101 -4.44 5.09 4.12
CA LYS A 101 -5.11 4.87 5.40
C LYS A 101 -4.85 3.45 5.87
N GLY A 102 -4.57 3.28 7.16
CA GLY A 102 -4.22 2.01 7.77
C GLY A 102 -2.80 1.97 8.32
N THR A 103 -2.38 0.80 8.76
CA THR A 103 -1.04 0.53 9.30
C THR A 103 -0.11 0.06 8.19
N THR A 104 1.08 0.63 8.11
CA THR A 104 2.10 0.24 7.12
C THR A 104 2.93 -0.93 7.65
N LEU A 105 3.04 -1.98 6.86
CA LEU A 105 3.98 -3.08 7.07
C LEU A 105 5.16 -2.91 6.12
N ILE A 106 6.37 -2.95 6.68
CA ILE A 106 7.63 -3.08 5.94
C ILE A 106 8.17 -4.48 6.23
N TYR A 107 8.30 -5.30 5.20
CA TYR A 107 8.86 -6.64 5.34
C TYR A 107 10.38 -6.57 5.42
N ALA A 108 10.99 -7.36 6.30
CA ALA A 108 12.44 -7.34 6.53
C ALA A 108 13.22 -7.54 5.21
N GLY A 109 14.12 -6.61 4.89
CA GLY A 109 14.86 -6.56 3.63
C GLY A 109 14.26 -5.63 2.56
N GLN A 110 13.02 -5.19 2.73
CA GLN A 110 12.42 -4.18 1.85
C GLN A 110 13.19 -2.86 1.90
N GLU A 111 13.70 -2.51 3.06
CA GLU A 111 14.56 -1.34 3.27
C GLU A 111 15.87 -1.37 2.50
N PHE A 112 16.30 -2.55 2.05
CA PHE A 112 17.50 -2.78 1.24
C PHE A 112 17.19 -3.17 -0.20
N GLU A 113 15.93 -3.04 -0.61
CA GLU A 113 15.46 -3.39 -1.96
C GLU A 113 15.79 -4.83 -2.36
N ASN A 114 15.60 -5.78 -1.42
CA ASN A 114 15.83 -7.18 -1.70
C ASN A 114 14.85 -7.69 -2.76
N GLU A 115 15.37 -8.37 -3.77
CA GLU A 115 14.58 -9.00 -4.84
C GLU A 115 14.23 -10.46 -4.54
N HIS A 116 15.03 -11.12 -3.69
CA HIS A 116 14.83 -12.51 -3.32
C HIS A 116 13.87 -12.64 -2.13
N LEU A 117 12.81 -13.44 -2.29
CA LEU A 117 11.90 -13.81 -1.20
C LEU A 117 12.51 -15.00 -0.44
N PRO A 118 12.86 -14.85 0.85
CA PRO A 118 13.42 -15.94 1.63
C PRO A 118 12.45 -17.10 1.78
N SER A 119 12.98 -18.31 1.85
CA SER A 119 12.19 -19.49 2.18
C SER A 119 11.52 -19.37 3.55
N LEU A 120 10.29 -19.85 3.66
CA LEU A 120 9.60 -19.95 4.96
C LEU A 120 10.10 -21.13 5.80
N PHE A 121 10.80 -22.08 5.19
CA PHE A 121 11.16 -23.36 5.81
C PHE A 121 12.66 -23.54 5.98
N GLU A 122 13.46 -22.78 5.24
CA GLU A 122 14.92 -22.85 5.27
C GLU A 122 15.51 -21.61 5.94
N LYS A 123 16.68 -21.76 6.54
CA LYS A 123 17.40 -20.61 7.15
C LYS A 123 18.11 -19.82 6.07
N GLU A 124 17.48 -18.77 5.60
CA GLU A 124 18.05 -17.84 4.62
C GLU A 124 18.24 -16.46 5.27
N PRO A 125 19.46 -15.89 5.25
CA PRO A 125 19.70 -14.55 5.77
C PRO A 125 19.16 -13.49 4.82
N ILE A 126 18.65 -12.40 5.38
CA ILE A 126 18.29 -11.21 4.61
C ILE A 126 19.58 -10.50 4.15
N GLU A 127 19.69 -10.26 2.85
CA GLU A 127 20.81 -9.47 2.29
C GLU A 127 20.66 -8.00 2.67
N ARG A 128 21.72 -7.45 3.28
CA ARG A 128 21.77 -6.05 3.74
C ARG A 128 22.80 -5.21 2.99
N ARG A 129 23.52 -5.79 2.03
CA ARG A 129 24.61 -5.16 1.30
C ARG A 129 24.28 -5.06 -0.20
N THR A 130 23.07 -4.66 -0.51
CA THR A 130 22.61 -4.45 -1.89
C THR A 130 23.21 -3.18 -2.52
N GLY A 131 23.77 -2.30 -1.70
CA GLY A 131 24.20 -0.96 -2.12
C GLY A 131 23.10 0.10 -2.02
N LEU A 132 21.87 -0.32 -1.72
CA LEU A 132 20.68 0.52 -1.59
C LEU A 132 20.22 0.53 -0.13
N ASP A 133 19.72 1.67 0.34
CA ASP A 133 19.17 1.83 1.69
C ASP A 133 18.06 2.87 1.73
N LEU A 134 16.83 2.40 1.80
CA LEU A 134 15.63 3.24 1.93
C LEU A 134 15.37 3.69 3.38
N SER A 135 16.15 3.26 4.37
CA SER A 135 15.89 3.57 5.78
C SER A 135 15.76 5.07 6.08
N PRO A 136 16.53 5.98 5.43
CA PRO A 136 16.32 7.41 5.61
C PRO A 136 14.95 7.88 5.11
N LEU A 137 14.53 7.38 3.93
CA LEU A 137 13.21 7.68 3.37
C LEU A 137 12.09 7.14 4.26
N LEU A 138 12.20 5.88 4.71
CA LEU A 138 11.19 5.26 5.58
C LEU A 138 10.99 6.06 6.87
N ARG A 139 12.07 6.60 7.49
CA ARG A 139 11.97 7.47 8.66
C ARG A 139 11.22 8.76 8.37
N GLN A 140 11.46 9.38 7.22
CA GLN A 140 10.76 10.61 6.82
C GLN A 140 9.26 10.32 6.56
N LEU A 141 8.97 9.25 5.84
CA LEU A 141 7.60 8.83 5.55
C LEU A 141 6.83 8.46 6.83
N TYR A 142 7.49 7.79 7.78
CA TYR A 142 6.91 7.52 9.08
C TYR A 142 6.55 8.82 9.83
N ALA A 143 7.44 9.80 9.82
CA ALA A 143 7.16 11.10 10.44
C ALA A 143 5.95 11.81 9.80
N VAL A 144 5.82 11.75 8.46
CA VAL A 144 4.64 12.26 7.76
C VAL A 144 3.38 11.50 8.19
N LYS A 145 3.46 10.16 8.25
CA LYS A 145 2.33 9.31 8.63
C LYS A 145 1.82 9.58 10.05
N GLN A 146 2.68 9.97 10.98
CA GLN A 146 2.27 10.37 12.33
C GLN A 146 1.39 11.63 12.37
N GLY A 147 1.41 12.43 11.30
CA GLY A 147 0.50 13.59 11.14
C GLY A 147 -0.92 13.25 10.73
N PHE A 148 -1.18 12.00 10.33
CA PHE A 148 -2.48 11.56 9.85
C PHE A 148 -3.38 11.07 11.00
N GLY A 149 -4.68 11.39 10.92
CA GLY A 149 -5.69 10.86 11.82
C GLY A 149 -6.14 9.45 11.41
N THR A 150 -6.51 8.64 12.39
CA THR A 150 -7.05 7.28 12.14
C THR A 150 -8.43 7.30 11.49
N GLN A 151 -9.18 8.39 11.68
CA GLN A 151 -10.52 8.59 11.13
C GLN A 151 -10.54 9.65 10.01
N ASP A 152 -9.35 10.01 9.47
CA ASP A 152 -9.30 10.87 8.30
C ASP A 152 -10.14 10.27 7.17
N TRP A 153 -10.90 11.13 6.47
CA TRP A 153 -11.45 10.74 5.18
C TRP A 153 -10.29 10.51 4.19
N PHE A 154 -10.51 9.67 3.21
CA PHE A 154 -9.54 9.34 2.18
C PHE A 154 -10.21 9.33 0.81
N ARG A 155 -9.49 9.81 -0.21
CA ARG A 155 -9.89 9.76 -1.61
C ARG A 155 -8.67 9.54 -2.48
N ALA A 156 -8.83 8.73 -3.52
CA ALA A 156 -7.80 8.43 -4.50
C ALA A 156 -8.33 8.69 -5.92
N GLU A 157 -7.50 9.28 -6.76
CA GLU A 157 -7.76 9.53 -8.18
C GLU A 157 -6.53 9.14 -8.99
N ALA A 158 -6.72 8.72 -10.23
CA ALA A 158 -5.64 8.32 -11.13
C ALA A 158 -5.58 9.22 -12.36
N ASP A 159 -4.37 9.55 -12.76
CA ASP A 159 -4.04 9.86 -14.15
C ASP A 159 -3.49 8.57 -14.79
N ASP A 160 -4.37 7.83 -15.48
CA ASP A 160 -4.03 6.54 -16.10
C ASP A 160 -3.04 6.68 -17.27
N GLU A 161 -3.00 7.82 -17.94
CA GLU A 161 -2.07 8.07 -19.06
C GLU A 161 -0.61 8.14 -18.57
N ASN A 162 -0.41 8.75 -17.40
CA ASN A 162 0.91 8.97 -16.82
C ASN A 162 1.21 8.02 -15.66
N ASP A 163 0.29 7.13 -15.26
CA ASP A 163 0.40 6.28 -14.07
C ASP A 163 0.68 7.10 -12.79
N ILE A 164 -0.07 8.18 -12.59
CA ILE A 164 0.04 9.03 -11.42
C ILE A 164 -1.14 8.77 -10.47
N ALA A 165 -0.82 8.42 -9.23
CA ALA A 165 -1.81 8.36 -8.15
C ALA A 165 -1.87 9.72 -7.44
N ILE A 166 -3.09 10.27 -7.32
CA ILE A 166 -3.38 11.49 -6.58
C ILE A 166 -4.22 11.09 -5.38
N LEU A 167 -3.64 11.18 -4.19
CA LEU A 167 -4.28 10.75 -2.96
C LEU A 167 -4.54 11.95 -2.07
N GLN A 168 -5.74 12.03 -1.55
CA GLN A 168 -6.15 13.06 -0.60
C GLN A 168 -6.63 12.41 0.69
N ARG A 169 -6.31 13.01 1.80
CA ARG A 169 -6.87 12.64 3.10
C ARG A 169 -6.93 13.84 4.02
N GLY A 170 -7.78 13.76 5.03
CA GLY A 170 -7.86 14.84 6.00
C GLY A 170 -8.96 14.67 7.02
N GLY A 171 -8.87 15.50 8.07
CA GLY A 171 -9.84 15.58 9.15
C GLY A 171 -9.44 16.69 10.10
N GLU A 172 -10.35 17.11 10.97
CA GLU A 172 -10.11 18.16 11.99
C GLU A 172 -9.48 19.45 11.42
N GLY A 173 -9.90 19.85 10.22
CA GLY A 173 -9.41 21.07 9.55
C GLY A 173 -8.08 20.92 8.84
N LYS A 174 -7.49 19.73 8.80
CA LYS A 174 -6.27 19.43 8.04
C LYS A 174 -6.60 18.74 6.73
N ARG A 175 -5.82 19.02 5.70
CA ARG A 175 -5.85 18.32 4.42
C ARG A 175 -4.42 17.97 4.00
N PHE A 176 -4.26 16.79 3.44
CA PHE A 176 -3.00 16.30 2.90
C PHE A 176 -3.24 15.85 1.47
N LEU A 177 -2.33 16.22 0.59
CA LEU A 177 -2.29 15.82 -0.81
C LEU A 177 -0.98 15.06 -1.06
N GLY A 178 -1.08 13.87 -1.63
CA GLY A 178 0.03 13.07 -2.11
C GLY A 178 -0.09 12.85 -3.61
N VAL A 179 0.98 13.07 -4.36
CA VAL A 179 1.07 12.80 -5.80
C VAL A 179 2.23 11.86 -6.03
N PHE A 180 1.96 10.71 -6.66
CA PHE A 180 2.91 9.61 -6.80
C PHE A 180 3.00 9.16 -8.25
N SER A 181 4.14 9.40 -8.90
CA SER A 181 4.42 8.90 -10.25
C SER A 181 4.91 7.45 -10.18
N LEU A 182 4.02 6.49 -10.42
CA LEU A 182 4.29 5.06 -10.19
C LEU A 182 5.13 4.41 -11.29
N LYS A 183 5.30 5.08 -12.43
CA LYS A 183 6.22 4.67 -13.51
C LYS A 183 7.34 5.68 -13.74
N ALA A 184 7.66 6.50 -12.74
CA ALA A 184 8.70 7.52 -12.81
C ALA A 184 8.59 8.48 -14.01
N LYS A 185 7.38 8.69 -14.54
CA LYS A 185 7.11 9.66 -15.60
C LYS A 185 6.99 11.07 -15.02
N SER A 186 7.37 12.07 -15.81
CA SER A 186 7.13 13.48 -15.49
C SER A 186 5.83 13.93 -16.15
N ALA A 187 4.92 14.50 -15.39
CA ALA A 187 3.68 15.09 -15.87
C ALA A 187 3.28 16.30 -15.01
N GLU A 188 2.46 17.20 -15.58
CA GLU A 188 1.79 18.25 -14.82
C GLU A 188 0.47 17.69 -14.28
N VAL A 189 0.25 17.87 -13.00
CA VAL A 189 -0.98 17.40 -12.33
C VAL A 189 -1.70 18.59 -11.73
N SER A 190 -2.99 18.76 -12.06
CA SER A 190 -3.87 19.69 -11.39
C SER A 190 -4.70 18.94 -10.35
N ALA A 191 -4.68 19.38 -9.11
CA ALA A 191 -5.50 18.87 -8.03
C ALA A 191 -6.42 19.98 -7.52
N ASP A 192 -7.71 19.79 -7.70
CA ASP A 192 -8.76 20.73 -7.26
C ASP A 192 -9.16 20.46 -5.79
#